data_3d8a67c71dd97265b1632b439ac57b25
#
_entry.id   3d8a67c71dd97265b1632b439ac57b25
#
_cell.length_a   1.000
_cell.length_b   1.000
_cell.length_c   1.000
_cell.angle_alpha   90.00
_cell.angle_beta   90.00
_cell.angle_gamma   90.00
#
_symmetry.space_group_name_H-M   'P 1'
#
loop_
_entity.id
_entity.type
_entity.pdbx_description
1 polymer ?
#
loop_
_entity_poly.entity_id
_entity_poly.type
_entity_poly.pdbx_seq_one_letter_code
_entity_poly.pdbx_strand_id
1 'polypeptide(L)'
;MNNLEASTTVPKYDQEEAAERIFDMIKEKNAEEVLQILKSMRIPLDYTDKTGMSLLDQASWSGLEDVVRFLLANGVDPNNSTHDSGYKSLMFAAIAGHQGICQLLLDYGAHVYSTNAIGKTAAEMAAFVGQHECVSIINNYVALDEIEKLLHPKGNDSDEIYSKEFSRALHDLIKTHIIHPVWVMLFLRDHYQLIWQHRQKFCYVLDRIFERQLRCKESNEVMSLKLWLILYTVRDTCKFVETVLEKEGHKASTIIRNYIKQLLKMEQTYRIRPNLERYLRNAVQAFPYHHCLLFQALIKNLAAVEFGSLPDAFYLIMSVFSGQRMVETSHFCATCGAVTSTKRCCKNTYYCHPDCQKIDWCNHKMFCEKVYKGKQGEKRRCSLRDSAASKTIVQNDGNTSSDGIIRDEQSKDKHVEKVASALADIKFT
;
A
#
# COMPACT_ATOMS: atom_id res chain seq x y z
N MET A 1 1.90 52.27 39.58
CA MET A 1 1.66 50.82 39.76
C MET A 1 2.26 50.14 38.54
N ASN A 2 3.50 49.67 38.73
CA ASN A 2 4.28 49.04 37.67
C ASN A 2 3.99 47.56 37.70
N ASN A 3 3.33 47.05 36.65
CA ASN A 3 3.25 45.61 36.37
C ASN A 3 4.53 45.20 35.65
N LEU A 4 5.45 44.60 36.43
CA LEU A 4 6.55 43.82 35.93
C LEU A 4 5.96 42.49 35.43
N GLU A 5 5.79 42.34 34.11
CA GLU A 5 5.69 41.04 33.50
C GLU A 5 7.07 40.36 33.59
N ALA A 6 7.21 39.44 34.52
CA ALA A 6 8.38 38.61 34.61
C ALA A 6 8.42 37.64 33.40
N SER A 7 9.18 38.02 32.40
CA SER A 7 9.65 37.13 31.34
C SER A 7 10.59 36.11 31.99
N THR A 8 10.05 34.95 32.38
CA THR A 8 10.86 33.80 32.80
C THR A 8 11.42 33.13 31.52
N THR A 9 12.47 33.74 30.98
CA THR A 9 13.35 33.09 30.00
C THR A 9 14.18 32.06 30.75
N VAL A 10 13.92 30.78 30.55
CA VAL A 10 14.79 29.69 31.04
C VAL A 10 16.21 29.96 30.51
N PRO A 11 17.28 29.85 31.32
CA PRO A 11 18.65 30.06 30.84
C PRO A 11 18.96 29.16 29.64
N LYS A 12 19.66 29.68 28.64
CA LYS A 12 20.01 28.98 27.40
C LYS A 12 20.76 27.67 27.65
N TYR A 13 21.53 27.59 28.71
CA TYR A 13 22.28 26.40 29.13
C TYR A 13 21.37 25.26 29.60
N ASP A 14 20.30 25.56 30.31
CA ASP A 14 19.32 24.55 30.74
C ASP A 14 18.50 23.99 29.55
N GLN A 15 18.36 24.76 28.45
CA GLN A 15 17.66 24.34 27.23
C GLN A 15 18.49 23.36 26.39
N GLU A 16 19.82 23.55 26.30
CA GLU A 16 20.72 22.66 25.57
C GLU A 16 20.84 21.30 26.29
N GLU A 17 20.98 21.28 27.60
CA GLU A 17 21.02 20.05 28.37
C GLU A 17 19.68 19.30 28.33
N ALA A 18 18.57 20.02 28.39
CA ALA A 18 17.24 19.41 28.24
C ALA A 18 17.01 18.84 26.81
N ALA A 19 17.53 19.50 25.78
CA ALA A 19 17.45 19.01 24.41
C ALA A 19 18.30 17.75 24.20
N GLU A 20 19.54 17.71 24.71
CA GLU A 20 20.38 16.49 24.65
C GLU A 20 19.69 15.30 25.36
N ARG A 21 19.08 15.53 26.52
CA ARG A 21 18.29 14.49 27.23
C ARG A 21 17.12 13.97 26.37
N ILE A 22 16.43 14.85 25.64
CA ILE A 22 15.34 14.42 24.75
C ILE A 22 15.87 13.50 23.63
N PHE A 23 17.02 13.79 23.04
CA PHE A 23 17.63 12.89 22.06
C PHE A 23 17.89 11.50 22.61
N ASP A 24 18.42 11.42 23.84
CA ASP A 24 18.68 10.13 24.45
C ASP A 24 17.39 9.38 24.79
N MET A 25 16.36 10.05 25.30
CA MET A 25 15.04 9.47 25.53
C MET A 25 14.36 8.99 24.23
N ILE A 26 14.54 9.71 23.12
CA ILE A 26 14.06 9.27 21.80
C ILE A 26 14.78 7.99 21.35
N LYS A 27 16.10 7.89 21.57
CA LYS A 27 16.88 6.67 21.30
C LYS A 27 16.42 5.49 22.16
N GLU A 28 16.07 5.74 23.43
CA GLU A 28 15.50 4.75 24.36
C GLU A 28 14.04 4.39 24.07
N LYS A 29 13.43 5.05 23.08
CA LYS A 29 12.04 4.87 22.65
C LYS A 29 10.99 5.20 23.74
N ASN A 30 11.30 6.13 24.61
CA ASN A 30 10.40 6.58 25.67
C ASN A 30 9.50 7.74 25.20
N ALA A 31 8.50 7.43 24.36
CA ALA A 31 7.63 8.41 23.72
C ALA A 31 6.83 9.27 24.72
N GLU A 32 6.35 8.66 25.81
CA GLU A 32 5.49 9.34 26.79
C GLU A 32 6.25 10.45 27.52
N GLU A 33 7.46 10.16 28.01
CA GLU A 33 8.31 11.14 28.69
C GLU A 33 8.77 12.24 27.74
N VAL A 34 9.17 11.89 26.50
CA VAL A 34 9.53 12.86 25.47
C VAL A 34 8.37 13.84 25.24
N LEU A 35 7.15 13.35 25.05
CA LEU A 35 5.97 14.19 24.84
C LEU A 35 5.65 15.05 26.06
N GLN A 36 5.83 14.53 27.27
CA GLN A 36 5.63 15.30 28.51
C GLN A 36 6.62 16.45 28.60
N ILE A 37 7.89 16.22 28.29
CA ILE A 37 8.93 17.26 28.31
C ILE A 37 8.67 18.30 27.21
N LEU A 38 8.40 17.87 25.99
CA LEU A 38 8.11 18.77 24.86
C LEU A 38 6.88 19.66 25.11
N LYS A 39 5.88 19.17 25.86
CA LYS A 39 4.68 19.93 26.22
C LYS A 39 4.91 20.88 27.40
N SER A 40 5.78 20.49 28.34
CA SER A 40 6.01 21.25 29.62
C SER A 40 7.10 22.30 29.48
N MET A 41 8.13 22.01 28.67
CA MET A 41 9.27 22.90 28.46
C MET A 41 9.15 23.64 27.13
N ARG A 42 9.47 24.94 27.11
CA ARG A 42 9.57 25.73 25.87
C ARG A 42 10.94 25.49 25.19
N ILE A 43 11.17 24.27 24.75
CA ILE A 43 12.37 23.90 24.00
C ILE A 43 12.18 24.25 22.53
N PRO A 44 13.19 24.82 21.84
CA PRO A 44 13.14 24.98 20.40
C PRO A 44 12.97 23.61 19.73
N LEU A 45 11.87 23.43 18.95
CA LEU A 45 11.56 22.16 18.31
C LEU A 45 12.44 21.86 17.08
N ASP A 46 13.19 22.87 16.63
CA ASP A 46 14.18 22.83 15.56
C ASP A 46 15.61 22.56 16.06
N TYR A 47 15.78 22.19 17.33
CA TYR A 47 17.08 21.85 17.92
C TYR A 47 17.70 20.65 17.19
N THR A 48 19.02 20.71 16.99
CA THR A 48 19.80 19.67 16.32
C THR A 48 20.97 19.22 17.18
N ASP A 49 21.34 17.96 17.07
CA ASP A 49 22.51 17.41 17.72
C ASP A 49 23.82 17.81 17.01
N LYS A 50 24.95 17.30 17.51
CA LYS A 50 26.28 17.57 16.98
C LYS A 50 26.52 17.09 15.53
N THR A 51 25.66 16.18 15.05
CA THR A 51 25.68 15.65 13.67
C THR A 51 24.72 16.38 12.74
N GLY A 52 24.02 17.41 13.25
CA GLY A 52 22.99 18.14 12.55
C GLY A 52 21.66 17.41 12.44
N MET A 53 21.48 16.30 13.20
CA MET A 53 20.23 15.56 13.23
C MET A 53 19.20 16.30 14.08
N SER A 54 18.01 16.55 13.55
CA SER A 54 16.92 17.21 14.27
C SER A 54 16.14 16.24 15.16
N LEU A 55 15.33 16.78 16.09
CA LEU A 55 14.40 15.98 16.90
C LEU A 55 13.44 15.19 16.02
N LEU A 56 12.98 15.79 14.91
CA LEU A 56 12.10 15.13 13.95
C LEU A 56 12.81 13.97 13.22
N ASP A 57 14.08 14.16 12.87
CA ASP A 57 14.89 13.12 12.23
C ASP A 57 15.11 11.93 13.16
N GLN A 58 15.52 12.21 14.42
CA GLN A 58 15.74 11.17 15.40
C GLN A 58 14.46 10.41 15.77
N ALA A 59 13.33 11.11 15.91
CA ALA A 59 12.04 10.49 16.19
C ALA A 59 11.57 9.62 14.98
N SER A 60 11.83 10.10 13.75
CA SER A 60 11.53 9.37 12.51
C SER A 60 12.37 8.11 12.37
N TRP A 61 13.66 8.17 12.75
CA TRP A 61 14.54 7.01 12.79
C TRP A 61 14.13 5.98 13.86
N SER A 62 13.80 6.47 15.06
CA SER A 62 13.46 5.62 16.22
C SER A 62 12.06 5.01 16.15
N GLY A 63 11.19 5.48 15.23
CA GLY A 63 9.84 4.95 15.05
C GLY A 63 8.79 5.52 15.99
N LEU A 64 9.02 6.70 16.59
CA LEU A 64 8.12 7.31 17.54
C LEU A 64 7.04 8.16 16.85
N GLU A 65 6.02 7.51 16.30
CA GLU A 65 4.98 8.17 15.52
C GLU A 65 4.27 9.31 16.26
N ASP A 66 3.98 9.14 17.55
CA ASP A 66 3.30 10.16 18.34
C ASP A 66 4.16 11.41 18.54
N VAL A 67 5.48 11.24 18.69
CA VAL A 67 6.45 12.35 18.79
C VAL A 67 6.55 13.05 17.44
N VAL A 68 6.68 12.31 16.34
CA VAL A 68 6.69 12.85 14.97
C VAL A 68 5.41 13.66 14.71
N ARG A 69 4.26 13.12 15.05
CA ARG A 69 2.96 13.78 14.91
C ARG A 69 2.89 15.08 15.71
N PHE A 70 3.39 15.07 16.94
CA PHE A 70 3.45 16.25 17.79
C PHE A 70 4.35 17.33 17.20
N LEU A 71 5.56 16.98 16.74
CA LEU A 71 6.50 17.93 16.13
C LEU A 71 5.93 18.57 14.87
N LEU A 72 5.38 17.78 13.97
CA LEU A 72 4.75 18.25 12.73
C LEU A 72 3.51 19.12 12.99
N ALA A 73 2.68 18.76 13.96
CA ALA A 73 1.50 19.55 14.36
C ALA A 73 1.88 20.91 14.97
N ASN A 74 3.08 21.02 15.53
CA ASN A 74 3.63 22.28 16.05
C ASN A 74 4.50 23.05 15.04
N GLY A 75 4.43 22.68 13.75
CA GLY A 75 4.99 23.46 12.64
C GLY A 75 6.45 23.18 12.32
N VAL A 76 7.03 22.07 12.79
CA VAL A 76 8.36 21.65 12.37
C VAL A 76 8.32 21.27 10.87
N ASP A 77 9.21 21.86 10.08
CA ASP A 77 9.29 21.61 8.65
C ASP A 77 9.92 20.22 8.37
N PRO A 78 9.20 19.27 7.75
CA PRO A 78 9.73 17.95 7.42
C PRO A 78 10.83 17.98 6.34
N ASN A 79 11.02 19.12 5.68
CA ASN A 79 12.00 19.30 4.62
C ASN A 79 13.29 19.97 5.08
N ASN A 80 13.31 20.47 6.30
CA ASN A 80 14.53 21.03 6.86
C ASN A 80 15.58 19.92 7.01
N SER A 81 16.83 20.22 6.62
CA SER A 81 17.94 19.28 6.74
C SER A 81 19.18 20.06 7.14
N THR A 82 19.58 19.86 8.38
CA THR A 82 20.83 20.35 8.93
C THR A 82 21.87 19.23 9.07
N HIS A 83 21.48 18.01 8.74
CA HIS A 83 22.36 16.84 8.79
C HIS A 83 23.48 16.95 7.74
N ASP A 84 24.73 16.69 8.14
CA ASP A 84 25.95 16.86 7.33
C ASP A 84 25.87 16.17 5.95
N SER A 85 25.25 14.98 5.90
CA SER A 85 25.06 14.22 4.66
C SER A 85 23.75 14.55 3.93
N GLY A 86 23.02 15.60 4.32
CA GLY A 86 21.77 16.03 3.66
C GLY A 86 20.59 15.07 3.80
N TYR A 87 20.60 14.19 4.80
CA TYR A 87 19.46 13.32 5.08
C TYR A 87 18.29 14.14 5.63
N LYS A 88 17.07 13.73 5.29
CA LYS A 88 15.81 14.32 5.76
C LYS A 88 15.00 13.32 6.53
N SER A 89 14.06 13.78 7.35
CA SER A 89 13.22 12.95 8.19
C SER A 89 12.55 11.79 7.42
N LEU A 90 12.08 12.05 6.18
CA LEU A 90 11.50 11.01 5.32
C LEU A 90 12.51 9.90 4.97
N MET A 91 13.79 10.26 4.78
CA MET A 91 14.85 9.27 4.48
C MET A 91 15.13 8.40 5.69
N PHE A 92 15.20 8.99 6.89
CA PHE A 92 15.36 8.25 8.13
C PHE A 92 14.22 7.28 8.40
N ALA A 93 12.96 7.74 8.29
CA ALA A 93 11.79 6.89 8.42
C ALA A 93 11.76 5.75 7.38
N ALA A 94 12.15 6.05 6.14
CA ALA A 94 12.14 5.11 5.03
C ALA A 94 13.20 4.01 5.18
N ILE A 95 14.43 4.36 5.58
CA ILE A 95 15.50 3.41 5.84
C ILE A 95 15.15 2.51 7.05
N ALA A 96 14.60 3.09 8.11
CA ALA A 96 14.18 2.37 9.31
C ALA A 96 12.94 1.49 9.09
N GLY A 97 12.19 1.69 7.98
CA GLY A 97 11.01 0.89 7.64
C GLY A 97 9.71 1.32 8.33
N HIS A 98 9.65 2.56 8.85
CA HIS A 98 8.51 3.08 9.58
C HIS A 98 7.43 3.63 8.62
N GLN A 99 6.57 2.75 8.14
CA GLN A 99 5.53 3.06 7.14
C GLN A 99 4.58 4.18 7.56
N GLY A 100 4.06 4.11 8.80
CA GLY A 100 3.16 5.12 9.36
C GLY A 100 3.80 6.51 9.41
N ILE A 101 5.10 6.58 9.76
CA ILE A 101 5.85 7.83 9.79
C ILE A 101 6.14 8.35 8.38
N CYS A 102 6.47 7.48 7.41
CA CYS A 102 6.61 7.90 6.02
C CYS A 102 5.32 8.54 5.51
N GLN A 103 4.17 7.90 5.75
CA GLN A 103 2.88 8.46 5.36
C GLN A 103 2.60 9.79 6.06
N LEU A 104 2.86 9.87 7.36
CA LEU A 104 2.65 11.08 8.17
C LEU A 104 3.51 12.25 7.67
N LEU A 105 4.80 12.03 7.44
CA LEU A 105 5.70 13.04 6.91
C LEU A 105 5.24 13.56 5.54
N LEU A 106 4.83 12.66 4.65
CA LEU A 106 4.29 13.01 3.34
C LEU A 106 2.99 13.82 3.43
N ASP A 107 2.08 13.45 4.32
CA ASP A 107 0.83 14.18 4.56
C ASP A 107 1.07 15.59 5.13
N TYR A 108 2.20 15.81 5.81
CA TYR A 108 2.67 17.13 6.26
C TYR A 108 3.62 17.83 5.27
N GLY A 109 3.70 17.35 4.04
CA GLY A 109 4.39 18.04 2.94
C GLY A 109 5.86 17.72 2.77
N ALA A 110 6.34 16.58 3.28
CA ALA A 110 7.69 16.11 2.95
C ALA A 110 7.85 15.89 1.44
N HIS A 111 8.95 16.37 0.88
CA HIS A 111 9.21 16.30 -0.56
C HIS A 111 9.66 14.89 -0.96
N VAL A 112 8.87 14.23 -1.81
CA VAL A 112 9.11 12.86 -2.30
C VAL A 112 10.46 12.69 -2.98
N TYR A 113 10.87 13.69 -3.78
CA TYR A 113 12.06 13.64 -4.63
C TYR A 113 13.27 14.39 -4.07
N SER A 114 13.25 14.75 -2.79
CA SER A 114 14.47 15.32 -2.16
C SER A 114 15.58 14.29 -2.15
N THR A 115 16.80 14.75 -2.47
CA THR A 115 18.00 13.91 -2.45
C THR A 115 18.92 14.27 -1.31
N ASN A 116 19.68 13.31 -0.82
CA ASN A 116 20.80 13.51 0.11
C ASN A 116 22.08 13.95 -0.64
N ALA A 117 23.19 14.10 0.07
CA ALA A 117 24.47 14.53 -0.49
C ALA A 117 25.02 13.60 -1.59
N ILE A 118 24.64 12.32 -1.61
CA ILE A 118 25.03 11.35 -2.65
C ILE A 118 23.97 11.23 -3.77
N GLY A 119 23.00 12.15 -3.83
CA GLY A 119 21.98 12.18 -4.87
C GLY A 119 20.89 11.11 -4.76
N LYS A 120 20.71 10.48 -3.59
CA LYS A 120 19.72 9.43 -3.38
C LYS A 120 18.45 9.94 -2.72
N THR A 121 17.31 9.52 -3.23
CA THR A 121 15.97 9.81 -2.68
C THR A 121 15.62 8.87 -1.52
N ALA A 122 14.59 9.22 -0.73
CA ALA A 122 14.08 8.37 0.35
C ALA A 122 13.63 6.99 -0.16
N ALA A 123 12.97 6.92 -1.32
CA ALA A 123 12.53 5.67 -1.93
C ALA A 123 13.72 4.80 -2.37
N GLU A 124 14.79 5.39 -2.98
CA GLU A 124 15.99 4.66 -3.36
C GLU A 124 16.75 4.12 -2.14
N MET A 125 16.82 4.90 -1.05
CA MET A 125 17.46 4.47 0.20
C MET A 125 16.66 3.32 0.84
N ALA A 126 15.34 3.42 0.90
CA ALA A 126 14.46 2.35 1.38
C ALA A 126 14.59 1.07 0.54
N ALA A 127 14.68 1.20 -0.79
CA ALA A 127 14.88 0.07 -1.70
C ALA A 127 16.21 -0.63 -1.45
N PHE A 128 17.30 0.14 -1.22
CA PHE A 128 18.62 -0.40 -0.94
C PHE A 128 18.65 -1.26 0.33
N VAL A 129 17.93 -0.86 1.39
CA VAL A 129 17.84 -1.63 2.64
C VAL A 129 16.71 -2.67 2.64
N GLY A 130 15.92 -2.76 1.55
CA GLY A 130 14.85 -3.75 1.39
C GLY A 130 13.52 -3.38 2.05
N GLN A 131 13.28 -2.11 2.35
CA GLN A 131 12.04 -1.61 2.94
C GLN A 131 10.97 -1.35 1.85
N HIS A 132 10.52 -2.42 1.19
CA HIS A 132 9.66 -2.34 0.00
C HIS A 132 8.32 -1.63 0.22
N GLU A 133 7.76 -1.71 1.44
CA GLU A 133 6.50 -1.06 1.77
C GLU A 133 6.67 0.46 1.87
N CYS A 134 7.77 0.94 2.44
CA CYS A 134 8.11 2.36 2.44
C CYS A 134 8.35 2.88 1.02
N VAL A 135 9.03 2.09 0.16
CA VAL A 135 9.19 2.41 -1.27
C VAL A 135 7.83 2.57 -1.93
N SER A 136 6.92 1.64 -1.67
CA SER A 136 5.57 1.69 -2.24
C SER A 136 4.79 2.92 -1.78
N ILE A 137 4.84 3.26 -0.48
CA ILE A 137 4.16 4.44 0.07
C ILE A 137 4.70 5.72 -0.57
N ILE A 138 6.02 5.88 -0.61
CA ILE A 138 6.67 7.10 -1.11
C ILE A 138 6.41 7.27 -2.62
N ASN A 139 6.59 6.21 -3.41
CA ASN A 139 6.41 6.28 -4.86
C ASN A 139 4.96 6.42 -5.31
N ASN A 140 4.00 6.06 -4.46
CA ASN A 140 2.57 6.17 -4.76
C ASN A 140 1.91 7.40 -4.13
N TYR A 141 2.68 8.26 -3.48
CA TYR A 141 2.13 9.44 -2.83
C TYR A 141 1.78 10.55 -3.82
N VAL A 142 0.56 11.07 -3.68
CA VAL A 142 0.09 12.31 -4.35
C VAL A 142 -0.59 13.16 -3.28
N ALA A 143 -0.23 14.42 -3.20
CA ALA A 143 -0.81 15.33 -2.22
C ALA A 143 -2.29 15.63 -2.54
N LEU A 144 -3.13 15.73 -1.52
CA LEU A 144 -4.55 16.03 -1.70
C LEU A 144 -4.78 17.41 -2.34
N ASP A 145 -3.94 18.39 -1.98
CA ASP A 145 -3.99 19.74 -2.54
C ASP A 145 -3.71 19.79 -4.06
N GLU A 146 -2.94 18.85 -4.57
CA GLU A 146 -2.70 18.68 -6.00
C GLU A 146 -3.97 18.23 -6.72
N ILE A 147 -4.71 17.32 -6.11
CA ILE A 147 -6.01 16.88 -6.63
C ILE A 147 -7.01 18.02 -6.59
N GLU A 148 -7.06 18.77 -5.50
CA GLU A 148 -7.95 19.92 -5.35
C GLU A 148 -7.65 21.03 -6.36
N LYS A 149 -6.38 21.29 -6.67
CA LYS A 149 -5.99 22.22 -7.74
C LYS A 149 -6.45 21.78 -9.13
N LEU A 150 -6.52 20.47 -9.39
CA LEU A 150 -7.05 19.94 -10.65
C LEU A 150 -8.58 19.94 -10.69
N LEU A 151 -9.22 19.81 -9.56
CA LEU A 151 -10.69 19.91 -9.43
C LEU A 151 -11.14 21.36 -9.56
N HIS A 152 -10.43 22.30 -8.93
CA HIS A 152 -10.75 23.73 -8.89
C HIS A 152 -9.59 24.55 -9.49
N PRO A 153 -9.38 24.56 -10.82
CA PRO A 153 -8.31 25.33 -11.44
C PRO A 153 -8.56 26.83 -11.27
N LYS A 154 -7.56 27.59 -10.85
CA LYS A 154 -7.63 29.04 -10.69
C LYS A 154 -7.99 29.69 -12.03
N GLY A 155 -8.99 30.58 -12.03
CA GLY A 155 -9.41 31.34 -13.21
C GLY A 155 -10.47 30.64 -14.07
N ASN A 156 -11.02 29.53 -13.63
CA ASN A 156 -12.17 28.92 -14.27
C ASN A 156 -13.38 29.14 -13.36
N ASP A 157 -14.27 30.08 -13.75
CA ASP A 157 -15.53 30.38 -13.06
C ASP A 157 -16.58 29.27 -13.29
N SER A 158 -16.17 28.01 -13.37
CA SER A 158 -17.13 26.91 -13.42
C SER A 158 -17.78 26.79 -12.05
N ASP A 159 -19.10 26.96 -11.99
CA ASP A 159 -19.94 26.84 -10.78
C ASP A 159 -19.98 25.41 -10.19
N GLU A 160 -19.23 24.46 -10.73
CA GLU A 160 -19.18 23.11 -10.21
C GLU A 160 -18.28 23.02 -8.97
N ILE A 161 -18.92 22.98 -7.81
CA ILE A 161 -18.27 22.75 -6.52
C ILE A 161 -18.24 21.24 -6.25
N TYR A 162 -17.05 20.65 -6.27
CA TYR A 162 -16.87 19.25 -5.89
C TYR A 162 -16.77 19.12 -4.37
N SER A 163 -17.45 18.12 -3.83
CA SER A 163 -17.44 17.91 -2.38
C SER A 163 -16.07 17.42 -1.89
N LYS A 164 -15.77 17.68 -0.61
CA LYS A 164 -14.54 17.16 0.02
C LYS A 164 -14.49 15.63 0.03
N GLU A 165 -15.65 14.98 0.10
CA GLU A 165 -15.76 13.51 0.00
C GLU A 165 -15.35 13.03 -1.39
N PHE A 166 -15.68 13.79 -2.45
CA PHE A 166 -15.25 13.45 -3.81
C PHE A 166 -13.74 13.55 -3.98
N SER A 167 -13.12 14.63 -3.48
CA SER A 167 -11.65 14.80 -3.48
C SER A 167 -10.96 13.68 -2.71
N ARG A 168 -11.50 13.29 -1.54
CA ARG A 168 -10.97 12.20 -0.73
C ARG A 168 -11.11 10.86 -1.41
N ALA A 169 -12.28 10.54 -1.98
CA ALA A 169 -12.46 9.27 -2.70
C ALA A 169 -11.49 9.15 -3.88
N LEU A 170 -11.25 10.24 -4.61
CA LEU A 170 -10.27 10.27 -5.68
C LEU A 170 -8.84 10.06 -5.15
N HIS A 171 -8.48 10.73 -4.04
CA HIS A 171 -7.20 10.59 -3.38
C HIS A 171 -6.97 9.16 -2.87
N ASP A 172 -7.96 8.54 -2.23
CA ASP A 172 -7.89 7.17 -1.72
C ASP A 172 -7.68 6.16 -2.85
N LEU A 173 -8.33 6.37 -4.00
CA LEU A 173 -8.12 5.56 -5.18
C LEU A 173 -6.70 5.72 -5.75
N ILE A 174 -6.16 6.94 -5.76
CA ILE A 174 -4.81 7.22 -6.25
C ILE A 174 -3.74 6.63 -5.31
N LYS A 175 -3.93 6.75 -4.01
CA LYS A 175 -3.00 6.22 -2.98
C LYS A 175 -2.98 4.69 -2.92
N THR A 176 -4.02 4.01 -3.38
CA THR A 176 -4.08 2.55 -3.26
C THR A 176 -2.88 1.86 -3.92
N HIS A 177 -2.36 0.84 -3.27
CA HIS A 177 -1.38 -0.08 -3.86
C HIS A 177 -2.05 -1.28 -4.55
N ILE A 178 -3.39 -1.36 -4.50
CA ILE A 178 -4.16 -2.47 -5.07
C ILE A 178 -4.57 -2.11 -6.50
N ILE A 179 -3.95 -2.77 -7.46
CA ILE A 179 -4.19 -2.54 -8.91
C ILE A 179 -5.16 -3.55 -9.53
N HIS A 180 -5.64 -4.52 -8.74
CA HIS A 180 -6.54 -5.54 -9.26
C HIS A 180 -7.85 -4.92 -9.74
N PRO A 181 -8.30 -5.17 -11.00
CA PRO A 181 -9.47 -4.49 -11.57
C PRO A 181 -10.74 -4.69 -10.74
N VAL A 182 -10.92 -5.86 -10.15
CA VAL A 182 -12.08 -6.12 -9.28
C VAL A 182 -12.09 -5.24 -8.04
N TRP A 183 -10.93 -4.91 -7.47
CA TRP A 183 -10.87 -3.98 -6.34
C TRP A 183 -11.33 -2.58 -6.75
N VAL A 184 -10.85 -2.10 -7.90
CA VAL A 184 -11.27 -0.81 -8.46
C VAL A 184 -12.79 -0.80 -8.75
N MET A 185 -13.32 -1.88 -9.32
CA MET A 185 -14.76 -2.01 -9.57
C MET A 185 -15.58 -2.02 -8.28
N LEU A 186 -15.10 -2.67 -7.23
CA LEU A 186 -15.74 -2.67 -5.90
C LEU A 186 -15.71 -1.27 -5.28
N PHE A 187 -14.58 -0.58 -5.39
CA PHE A 187 -14.46 0.82 -4.97
C PHE A 187 -15.47 1.72 -5.68
N LEU A 188 -15.59 1.60 -7.01
CA LEU A 188 -16.58 2.35 -7.79
C LEU A 188 -18.02 2.02 -7.40
N ARG A 189 -18.32 0.76 -7.09
CA ARG A 189 -19.63 0.32 -6.59
C ARG A 189 -19.99 1.00 -5.26
N ASP A 190 -19.03 1.02 -4.35
CA ASP A 190 -19.25 1.53 -2.98
C ASP A 190 -19.35 3.06 -2.94
N HIS A 191 -18.68 3.75 -3.87
CA HIS A 191 -18.74 5.21 -4.04
C HIS A 191 -19.59 5.66 -5.24
N TYR A 192 -20.48 4.79 -5.74
CA TYR A 192 -21.20 5.02 -7.00
C TYR A 192 -21.94 6.36 -7.06
N GLN A 193 -22.73 6.69 -6.03
CA GLN A 193 -23.51 7.91 -6.01
C GLN A 193 -22.64 9.18 -6.09
N LEU A 194 -21.48 9.15 -5.45
CA LEU A 194 -20.55 10.25 -5.41
C LEU A 194 -19.78 10.41 -6.74
N ILE A 195 -19.36 9.31 -7.34
CA ILE A 195 -18.50 9.33 -8.53
C ILE A 195 -19.30 9.45 -9.82
N TRP A 196 -20.49 8.85 -9.89
CA TRP A 196 -21.22 8.68 -11.16
C TRP A 196 -21.60 10.00 -11.82
N GLN A 197 -22.06 10.97 -11.05
CA GLN A 197 -22.45 12.29 -11.56
C GLN A 197 -21.25 13.06 -12.14
N HIS A 198 -20.07 12.88 -11.55
CA HIS A 198 -18.84 13.56 -11.92
C HIS A 198 -17.80 12.64 -12.57
N ARG A 199 -18.21 11.52 -13.15
CA ARG A 199 -17.32 10.48 -13.70
C ARG A 199 -16.35 11.00 -14.76
N GLN A 200 -16.76 11.96 -15.58
CA GLN A 200 -15.89 12.57 -16.58
C GLN A 200 -14.76 13.35 -15.92
N LYS A 201 -15.07 14.16 -14.90
CA LYS A 201 -14.08 14.91 -14.14
C LYS A 201 -13.18 13.98 -13.33
N PHE A 202 -13.74 12.90 -12.78
CA PHE A 202 -12.99 11.86 -12.08
C PHE A 202 -11.93 11.23 -13.00
N CYS A 203 -12.31 10.82 -14.20
CA CYS A 203 -11.38 10.28 -15.21
C CYS A 203 -10.37 11.34 -15.67
N TYR A 204 -10.79 12.60 -15.83
CA TYR A 204 -9.91 13.69 -16.23
C TYR A 204 -8.79 13.92 -15.20
N VAL A 205 -9.10 13.96 -13.89
CA VAL A 205 -8.07 14.16 -12.86
C VAL A 205 -7.10 12.99 -12.82
N LEU A 206 -7.59 11.75 -12.87
CA LEU A 206 -6.73 10.56 -12.96
C LEU A 206 -5.80 10.62 -14.16
N ASP A 207 -6.31 11.03 -15.33
CA ASP A 207 -5.55 11.17 -16.56
C ASP A 207 -4.44 12.22 -16.44
N ARG A 208 -4.77 13.39 -15.84
CA ARG A 208 -3.79 14.46 -15.63
C ARG A 208 -2.67 14.08 -14.65
N ILE A 209 -3.01 13.40 -13.56
CA ILE A 209 -2.00 12.92 -12.60
C ILE A 209 -1.15 11.84 -13.25
N PHE A 210 -1.75 10.91 -13.99
CA PHE A 210 -1.06 9.88 -14.75
C PHE A 210 -0.02 10.48 -15.73
N GLU A 211 -0.44 11.42 -16.60
CA GLU A 211 0.45 12.07 -17.56
C GLU A 211 1.56 12.86 -16.88
N ARG A 212 1.26 13.53 -15.77
CA ARG A 212 2.25 14.32 -15.03
C ARG A 212 3.38 13.46 -14.49
N GLN A 213 3.11 12.23 -14.02
CA GLN A 213 4.15 11.32 -13.52
C GLN A 213 5.19 10.97 -14.60
N LEU A 214 4.83 11.01 -15.87
CA LEU A 214 5.75 10.77 -16.98
C LEU A 214 6.48 12.03 -17.46
N ARG A 215 5.87 13.20 -17.29
CA ARG A 215 6.43 14.48 -17.77
C ARG A 215 7.34 15.17 -16.76
N CYS A 216 7.40 14.69 -15.52
CA CYS A 216 8.31 15.21 -14.51
C CYS A 216 9.76 14.91 -14.88
N LYS A 217 10.69 15.76 -14.43
CA LYS A 217 12.15 15.59 -14.66
C LYS A 217 12.64 14.21 -14.21
N GLU A 218 12.06 13.70 -13.13
CA GLU A 218 12.24 12.34 -12.62
C GLU A 218 10.93 11.59 -12.82
N SER A 219 10.81 10.94 -13.99
CA SER A 219 9.59 10.21 -14.36
C SER A 219 9.35 9.03 -13.40
N ASN A 220 8.14 8.94 -12.85
CA ASN A 220 7.70 7.79 -12.06
C ASN A 220 6.88 6.84 -12.94
N GLU A 221 7.57 5.98 -13.68
CA GLU A 221 6.93 5.03 -14.59
C GLU A 221 6.03 4.02 -13.84
N VAL A 222 6.41 3.63 -12.61
CA VAL A 222 5.62 2.73 -11.75
C VAL A 222 4.27 3.34 -11.42
N MET A 223 4.27 4.58 -10.93
CA MET A 223 3.05 5.31 -10.61
C MET A 223 2.19 5.57 -11.84
N SER A 224 2.81 5.91 -12.97
CA SER A 224 2.11 6.10 -14.24
C SER A 224 1.42 4.84 -14.70
N LEU A 225 2.11 3.71 -14.73
CA LEU A 225 1.52 2.44 -15.14
C LEU A 225 0.40 2.00 -14.20
N LYS A 226 0.57 2.21 -12.88
CA LYS A 226 -0.48 1.96 -11.88
C LYS A 226 -1.74 2.79 -12.18
N LEU A 227 -1.57 4.11 -12.32
CA LEU A 227 -2.70 5.02 -12.57
C LEU A 227 -3.38 4.73 -13.89
N TRP A 228 -2.63 4.32 -14.91
CA TRP A 228 -3.20 3.85 -16.18
C TRP A 228 -4.11 2.63 -15.99
N LEU A 229 -3.65 1.61 -15.27
CA LEU A 229 -4.45 0.39 -15.03
C LEU A 229 -5.74 0.71 -14.25
N ILE A 230 -5.65 1.62 -13.27
CA ILE A 230 -6.81 2.13 -12.54
C ILE A 230 -7.74 2.88 -13.48
N LEU A 231 -7.23 3.84 -14.25
CA LEU A 231 -7.99 4.65 -15.19
C LEU A 231 -8.67 3.81 -16.26
N TYR A 232 -7.94 2.84 -16.82
CA TYR A 232 -8.49 1.88 -17.79
C TYR A 232 -9.70 1.15 -17.19
N THR A 233 -9.56 0.67 -15.94
CA THR A 233 -10.64 -0.04 -15.25
C THR A 233 -11.82 0.88 -14.94
N VAL A 234 -11.58 2.12 -14.54
CA VAL A 234 -12.64 3.11 -14.28
C VAL A 234 -13.41 3.41 -15.57
N ARG A 235 -12.70 3.73 -16.66
CA ARG A 235 -13.31 4.04 -17.96
C ARG A 235 -14.14 2.87 -18.51
N ASP A 236 -13.58 1.67 -18.44
CA ASP A 236 -14.24 0.46 -18.92
C ASP A 236 -15.48 0.11 -18.09
N THR A 237 -15.39 0.21 -16.76
CA THR A 237 -16.53 -0.01 -15.85
C THR A 237 -17.64 1.01 -16.09
N CYS A 238 -17.32 2.30 -16.24
CA CYS A 238 -18.30 3.33 -16.53
C CYS A 238 -19.01 3.05 -17.86
N LYS A 239 -18.26 2.74 -18.91
CA LYS A 239 -18.82 2.40 -20.24
C LYS A 239 -19.74 1.18 -20.17
N PHE A 240 -19.32 0.13 -19.44
CA PHE A 240 -20.15 -1.06 -19.27
C PHE A 240 -21.46 -0.74 -18.53
N VAL A 241 -21.38 0.02 -17.44
CA VAL A 241 -22.55 0.42 -16.65
C VAL A 241 -23.50 1.28 -17.50
N GLU A 242 -23.00 2.26 -18.27
CA GLU A 242 -23.79 3.07 -19.20
C GLU A 242 -24.56 2.20 -20.19
N THR A 243 -23.87 1.29 -20.87
CA THR A 243 -24.46 0.41 -21.89
C THR A 243 -25.57 -0.49 -21.33
N VAL A 244 -25.43 -0.96 -20.08
CA VAL A 244 -26.44 -1.84 -19.45
C VAL A 244 -27.59 -1.03 -18.84
N LEU A 245 -27.33 0.17 -18.24
CA LEU A 245 -28.37 1.05 -17.70
C LEU A 245 -29.35 1.47 -18.82
N GLU A 246 -28.84 1.79 -20.01
CA GLU A 246 -29.67 2.14 -21.16
C GLU A 246 -30.61 1.01 -21.60
N LYS A 247 -30.23 -0.25 -21.37
CA LYS A 247 -30.97 -1.43 -21.83
C LYS A 247 -31.92 -2.03 -20.79
N GLU A 248 -31.51 -2.08 -19.52
CA GLU A 248 -32.13 -2.98 -18.53
C GLU A 248 -32.66 -2.29 -17.27
N GLY A 249 -32.38 -1.00 -17.04
CA GLY A 249 -32.89 -0.22 -15.87
C GLY A 249 -32.47 -0.77 -14.50
N HIS A 250 -31.45 -1.63 -14.43
CA HIS A 250 -30.99 -2.23 -13.19
C HIS A 250 -30.20 -1.23 -12.31
N LYS A 251 -30.15 -1.49 -10.98
CA LYS A 251 -29.30 -0.70 -10.09
C LYS A 251 -27.81 -0.90 -10.46
N ALA A 252 -27.07 0.19 -10.57
CA ALA A 252 -25.65 0.17 -10.95
C ALA A 252 -24.78 -0.76 -10.10
N SER A 253 -25.06 -0.85 -8.78
CA SER A 253 -24.36 -1.80 -7.88
C SER A 253 -24.53 -3.26 -8.32
N THR A 254 -25.70 -3.63 -8.82
CA THR A 254 -25.98 -4.97 -9.35
C THR A 254 -25.26 -5.19 -10.68
N ILE A 255 -25.24 -4.19 -11.56
CA ILE A 255 -24.55 -4.23 -12.85
C ILE A 255 -23.05 -4.45 -12.62
N ILE A 256 -22.42 -3.66 -11.78
CA ILE A 256 -21.00 -3.79 -11.46
C ILE A 256 -20.70 -5.17 -10.86
N ARG A 257 -21.54 -5.65 -9.94
CA ARG A 257 -21.39 -6.99 -9.34
C ARG A 257 -21.48 -8.11 -10.37
N ASN A 258 -22.37 -8.00 -11.34
CA ASN A 258 -22.50 -8.96 -12.44
C ASN A 258 -21.29 -8.91 -13.37
N TYR A 259 -20.78 -7.71 -13.65
CA TYR A 259 -19.56 -7.53 -14.43
C TYR A 259 -18.36 -8.20 -13.74
N ILE A 260 -18.18 -7.99 -12.43
CA ILE A 260 -17.14 -8.67 -11.64
C ILE A 260 -17.27 -10.20 -11.75
N LYS A 261 -18.49 -10.74 -11.63
CA LYS A 261 -18.70 -12.20 -11.78
C LYS A 261 -18.33 -12.73 -13.15
N GLN A 262 -18.63 -11.98 -14.22
CA GLN A 262 -18.24 -12.34 -15.60
C GLN A 262 -16.71 -12.32 -15.74
N LEU A 263 -16.04 -11.30 -15.18
CA LEU A 263 -14.59 -11.18 -15.22
C LEU A 263 -13.90 -12.32 -14.47
N LEU A 264 -14.43 -12.69 -13.30
CA LEU A 264 -13.89 -13.75 -12.46
C LEU A 264 -14.32 -15.16 -12.85
N LYS A 265 -15.13 -15.33 -13.90
CA LYS A 265 -15.60 -16.66 -14.32
C LYS A 265 -14.40 -17.58 -14.57
N MET A 266 -14.39 -18.70 -13.85
CA MET A 266 -13.31 -19.68 -13.91
C MET A 266 -13.61 -20.76 -14.94
N GLU A 267 -12.60 -21.13 -15.70
CA GLU A 267 -12.63 -22.33 -16.52
C GLU A 267 -12.28 -23.54 -15.66
N GLN A 268 -13.16 -24.54 -15.65
CA GLN A 268 -13.09 -25.64 -14.71
C GLN A 268 -11.91 -26.59 -14.97
N THR A 269 -11.58 -26.79 -16.24
CA THR A 269 -10.55 -27.75 -16.66
C THR A 269 -9.17 -27.33 -16.18
N TYR A 270 -8.82 -26.06 -16.39
CA TYR A 270 -7.47 -25.54 -16.10
C TYR A 270 -7.39 -24.66 -14.86
N ARG A 271 -8.53 -24.42 -14.18
CA ARG A 271 -8.64 -23.53 -12.98
C ARG A 271 -8.12 -22.11 -13.24
N ILE A 272 -8.19 -21.63 -14.46
CA ILE A 272 -7.81 -20.28 -14.86
C ILE A 272 -9.03 -19.36 -14.93
N ARG A 273 -8.77 -18.05 -14.90
CA ARG A 273 -9.76 -16.99 -15.11
C ARG A 273 -9.50 -16.29 -16.44
N PRO A 274 -9.93 -16.87 -17.57
CA PRO A 274 -9.52 -16.40 -18.89
C PRO A 274 -9.96 -14.96 -19.19
N ASN A 275 -11.13 -14.55 -18.66
CA ASN A 275 -11.60 -13.18 -18.85
C ASN A 275 -10.75 -12.17 -18.08
N LEU A 276 -10.34 -12.48 -16.86
CA LEU A 276 -9.45 -11.62 -16.07
C LEU A 276 -8.06 -11.52 -16.70
N GLU A 277 -7.52 -12.66 -17.11
CA GLU A 277 -6.22 -12.72 -17.79
C GLU A 277 -6.21 -11.86 -19.06
N ARG A 278 -7.23 -12.00 -19.93
CA ARG A 278 -7.40 -11.20 -21.14
C ARG A 278 -7.57 -9.72 -20.81
N TYR A 279 -8.37 -9.41 -19.80
CA TYR A 279 -8.60 -8.03 -19.36
C TYR A 279 -7.30 -7.33 -18.96
N LEU A 280 -6.49 -7.98 -18.13
CA LEU A 280 -5.22 -7.44 -17.67
C LEU A 280 -4.22 -7.26 -18.81
N ARG A 281 -4.09 -8.24 -19.70
CA ARG A 281 -3.23 -8.12 -20.89
C ARG A 281 -3.66 -6.97 -21.79
N ASN A 282 -4.96 -6.83 -22.06
CA ASN A 282 -5.51 -5.72 -22.84
C ASN A 282 -5.27 -4.37 -22.17
N ALA A 283 -5.44 -4.26 -20.84
CA ALA A 283 -5.20 -3.04 -20.09
C ALA A 283 -3.73 -2.60 -20.18
N VAL A 284 -2.79 -3.54 -20.07
CA VAL A 284 -1.36 -3.26 -20.27
C VAL A 284 -1.06 -2.89 -21.72
N GLN A 285 -1.56 -3.63 -22.68
CA GLN A 285 -1.32 -3.37 -24.09
C GLN A 285 -1.86 -2.01 -24.55
N ALA A 286 -2.94 -1.53 -23.94
CA ALA A 286 -3.54 -0.23 -24.22
C ALA A 286 -2.79 0.95 -23.60
N PHE A 287 -1.68 0.73 -22.87
CA PHE A 287 -0.87 1.81 -22.29
C PHE A 287 -0.28 2.69 -23.41
N PRO A 288 -0.48 4.02 -23.36
CA PRO A 288 -0.18 4.88 -24.52
C PRO A 288 1.31 5.20 -24.69
N TYR A 289 2.15 5.02 -23.67
CA TYR A 289 3.54 5.45 -23.66
C TYR A 289 4.51 4.26 -23.80
N HIS A 290 4.60 3.72 -25.02
CA HIS A 290 5.35 2.49 -25.32
C HIS A 290 6.88 2.63 -25.18
N HIS A 291 7.40 3.85 -25.05
CA HIS A 291 8.84 4.10 -24.85
C HIS A 291 9.30 3.93 -23.39
N CYS A 292 8.37 3.82 -22.43
CA CYS A 292 8.71 3.58 -21.03
C CYS A 292 9.42 2.23 -20.84
N LEU A 293 10.56 2.23 -20.17
CA LEU A 293 11.38 1.03 -19.97
C LEU A 293 10.65 -0.03 -19.15
N LEU A 294 9.94 0.39 -18.10
CA LEU A 294 9.16 -0.51 -17.26
C LEU A 294 8.04 -1.18 -18.05
N PHE A 295 7.35 -0.43 -18.90
CA PHE A 295 6.31 -0.97 -19.79
C PHE A 295 6.88 -1.99 -20.76
N GLN A 296 8.02 -1.70 -21.40
CA GLN A 296 8.67 -2.62 -22.34
C GLN A 296 9.09 -3.92 -21.65
N ALA A 297 9.65 -3.83 -20.43
CA ALA A 297 10.00 -4.99 -19.63
C ALA A 297 8.76 -5.82 -19.26
N LEU A 298 7.66 -5.17 -18.86
CA LEU A 298 6.40 -5.84 -18.54
C LEU A 298 5.79 -6.54 -19.76
N ILE A 299 5.72 -5.87 -20.91
CA ILE A 299 5.20 -6.48 -22.15
C ILE A 299 6.04 -7.68 -22.54
N LYS A 300 7.37 -7.60 -22.46
CA LYS A 300 8.27 -8.72 -22.74
C LYS A 300 7.99 -9.91 -21.84
N ASN A 301 7.81 -9.67 -20.54
CA ASN A 301 7.51 -10.72 -19.58
C ASN A 301 6.12 -11.35 -19.82
N LEU A 302 5.11 -10.53 -20.13
CA LEU A 302 3.77 -11.00 -20.47
C LEU A 302 3.73 -11.81 -21.77
N ALA A 303 4.52 -11.40 -22.77
CA ALA A 303 4.62 -12.12 -24.06
C ALA A 303 5.35 -13.46 -23.94
N ALA A 304 6.28 -13.59 -22.99
CA ALA A 304 7.03 -14.82 -22.74
C ALA A 304 6.19 -15.92 -22.07
N VAL A 305 5.03 -15.56 -21.47
CA VAL A 305 4.16 -16.51 -20.78
C VAL A 305 2.92 -16.79 -21.60
N GLU A 306 2.65 -18.05 -21.88
CA GLU A 306 1.48 -18.52 -22.62
C GLU A 306 0.19 -18.14 -21.86
N PHE A 307 -0.86 -17.80 -22.63
CA PHE A 307 -2.15 -17.44 -22.04
C PHE A 307 -2.72 -18.58 -21.20
N GLY A 308 -3.06 -18.25 -19.95
CA GLY A 308 -3.60 -19.22 -19.00
C GLY A 308 -2.56 -20.07 -18.28
N SER A 309 -1.26 -19.84 -18.50
CA SER A 309 -0.16 -20.47 -17.78
C SER A 309 0.21 -19.67 -16.51
N LEU A 310 0.97 -20.28 -15.63
CA LEU A 310 1.58 -19.61 -14.48
C LEU A 310 3.01 -19.20 -14.80
N PRO A 311 3.47 -18.04 -14.33
CA PRO A 311 2.71 -17.02 -13.57
C PRO A 311 1.68 -16.29 -14.45
N ASP A 312 0.48 -16.02 -13.90
CA ASP A 312 -0.57 -15.30 -14.63
C ASP A 312 -0.26 -13.80 -14.79
N ALA A 313 -1.05 -13.09 -15.62
CA ALA A 313 -0.82 -11.67 -15.85
C ALA A 313 -0.91 -10.83 -14.59
N PHE A 314 -1.78 -11.18 -13.64
CA PHE A 314 -1.87 -10.47 -12.38
C PHE A 314 -0.58 -10.59 -11.55
N TYR A 315 -0.02 -11.80 -11.46
CA TYR A 315 1.24 -12.03 -10.77
C TYR A 315 2.39 -11.23 -11.41
N LEU A 316 2.50 -11.27 -12.75
CA LEU A 316 3.55 -10.53 -13.46
C LEU A 316 3.43 -9.01 -13.26
N ILE A 317 2.23 -8.47 -13.34
CA ILE A 317 1.97 -7.06 -13.10
C ILE A 317 2.30 -6.70 -11.65
N MET A 318 1.82 -7.46 -10.66
CA MET A 318 2.10 -7.22 -9.25
C MET A 318 3.59 -7.30 -8.92
N SER A 319 4.35 -8.18 -9.56
CA SER A 319 5.79 -8.29 -9.35
C SER A 319 6.56 -7.01 -9.75
N VAL A 320 6.04 -6.27 -10.72
CA VAL A 320 6.58 -4.96 -11.14
C VAL A 320 6.33 -3.89 -10.08
N PHE A 321 5.14 -3.89 -9.47
CA PHE A 321 4.76 -2.84 -8.50
C PHE A 321 5.28 -3.08 -7.09
N SER A 322 5.32 -4.35 -6.67
CA SER A 322 5.60 -4.73 -5.28
C SER A 322 6.89 -5.51 -5.12
N GLY A 323 7.55 -5.81 -6.24
CA GLY A 323 8.71 -6.72 -6.27
C GLY A 323 8.31 -8.19 -6.13
N GLN A 324 9.06 -9.07 -6.79
CA GLN A 324 8.80 -10.51 -6.85
C GLN A 324 8.73 -11.14 -5.46
N ARG A 325 9.65 -10.78 -4.57
CA ARG A 325 9.74 -11.33 -3.22
C ARG A 325 8.47 -11.06 -2.40
N MET A 326 7.89 -9.88 -2.51
CA MET A 326 6.64 -9.55 -1.82
C MET A 326 5.47 -10.39 -2.34
N VAL A 327 5.39 -10.59 -3.66
CA VAL A 327 4.32 -11.38 -4.27
C VAL A 327 4.41 -12.85 -3.83
N GLU A 328 5.61 -13.41 -3.69
CA GLU A 328 5.83 -14.79 -3.26
C GLU A 328 5.49 -15.03 -1.78
N THR A 329 5.66 -14.02 -0.91
CA THR A 329 5.45 -14.14 0.53
C THR A 329 4.07 -13.71 1.00
N SER A 330 3.34 -12.95 0.19
CA SER A 330 2.04 -12.37 0.56
C SER A 330 0.85 -13.27 0.21
N HIS A 331 -0.19 -13.19 1.02
CA HIS A 331 -1.47 -13.81 0.72
C HIS A 331 -2.42 -12.79 0.11
N PHE A 332 -2.87 -13.05 -1.10
CA PHE A 332 -3.81 -12.19 -1.82
C PHE A 332 -5.24 -12.67 -1.70
N CYS A 333 -6.16 -11.73 -1.60
CA CYS A 333 -7.59 -12.02 -1.70
C CYS A 333 -7.89 -12.61 -3.09
N ALA A 334 -8.49 -13.81 -3.14
CA ALA A 334 -8.80 -14.48 -4.38
C ALA A 334 -9.79 -13.73 -5.29
N THR A 335 -10.49 -12.73 -4.77
CA THR A 335 -11.46 -11.93 -5.53
C THR A 335 -10.90 -10.62 -6.02
N CYS A 336 -10.29 -9.83 -5.11
CA CYS A 336 -9.92 -8.45 -5.38
C CYS A 336 -8.41 -8.18 -5.32
N GLY A 337 -7.58 -9.19 -5.10
CA GLY A 337 -6.13 -9.05 -5.08
C GLY A 337 -5.56 -8.23 -3.91
N ALA A 338 -6.36 -7.83 -2.93
CA ALA A 338 -5.85 -7.14 -1.76
C ALA A 338 -4.94 -8.05 -0.95
N VAL A 339 -3.79 -7.54 -0.53
CA VAL A 339 -2.94 -8.22 0.45
C VAL A 339 -3.69 -8.28 1.78
N THR A 340 -3.70 -9.43 2.39
CA THR A 340 -4.55 -9.60 3.57
C THR A 340 -4.04 -10.65 4.52
N SER A 341 -4.09 -10.37 5.80
CA SER A 341 -3.91 -11.32 6.91
C SER A 341 -5.16 -12.16 7.17
N THR A 342 -6.17 -12.06 6.33
CA THR A 342 -7.54 -12.39 6.62
C THR A 342 -7.97 -13.79 6.26
N LYS A 343 -9.22 -14.02 6.45
CA LYS A 343 -10.00 -15.24 6.58
C LYS A 343 -9.66 -16.30 5.53
N ARG A 344 -8.91 -17.28 5.94
CA ARG A 344 -8.67 -18.51 5.20
C ARG A 344 -9.97 -19.28 5.06
N CYS A 345 -10.47 -19.43 3.84
CA CYS A 345 -11.65 -20.27 3.59
C CYS A 345 -11.29 -21.75 3.64
N CYS A 346 -10.21 -22.14 2.97
CA CYS A 346 -9.64 -23.48 2.94
C CYS A 346 -8.10 -23.36 2.88
N LYS A 347 -7.37 -24.48 2.69
CA LYS A 347 -5.89 -24.44 2.80
C LYS A 347 -5.21 -23.37 1.95
N ASN A 348 -5.73 -23.09 0.74
CA ASN A 348 -5.03 -22.29 -0.27
C ASN A 348 -5.85 -21.08 -0.77
N THR A 349 -6.96 -20.67 -0.09
CA THR A 349 -7.80 -19.58 -0.57
C THR A 349 -8.10 -18.58 0.53
N TYR A 350 -7.77 -17.32 0.27
CA TYR A 350 -7.92 -16.21 1.21
C TYR A 350 -8.91 -15.18 0.65
N TYR A 351 -9.65 -14.52 1.53
CA TYR A 351 -10.56 -13.44 1.20
C TYR A 351 -10.43 -12.31 2.22
N CYS A 352 -10.35 -11.07 1.75
CA CYS A 352 -10.27 -9.89 2.63
C CYS A 352 -11.60 -9.61 3.35
N HIS A 353 -12.73 -9.91 2.69
CA HIS A 353 -14.08 -9.61 3.19
C HIS A 353 -15.05 -10.76 2.87
N PRO A 354 -16.16 -10.90 3.64
CA PRO A 354 -17.23 -11.86 3.32
C PRO A 354 -17.88 -11.60 1.96
N ASP A 355 -17.95 -10.35 1.50
CA ASP A 355 -18.51 -10.01 0.19
C ASP A 355 -17.62 -10.54 -0.95
N CYS A 356 -16.30 -10.43 -0.81
CA CYS A 356 -15.36 -11.04 -1.75
C CYS A 356 -15.56 -12.57 -1.84
N GLN A 357 -15.74 -13.24 -0.72
CA GLN A 357 -16.04 -14.67 -0.69
C GLN A 357 -17.36 -14.99 -1.38
N LYS A 358 -18.40 -14.20 -1.14
CA LYS A 358 -19.72 -14.38 -1.77
C LYS A 358 -19.69 -14.19 -3.29
N ILE A 359 -18.89 -13.23 -3.76
CA ILE A 359 -18.73 -12.96 -5.19
C ILE A 359 -18.05 -14.13 -5.90
N ASP A 360 -16.99 -14.68 -5.32
CA ASP A 360 -16.21 -15.78 -5.90
C ASP A 360 -16.81 -17.18 -5.57
N TRP A 361 -17.80 -17.26 -4.72
CA TRP A 361 -18.31 -18.55 -4.23
C TRP A 361 -18.77 -19.50 -5.33
N CYS A 362 -19.35 -18.98 -6.42
CA CYS A 362 -19.77 -19.79 -7.54
C CYS A 362 -18.61 -20.57 -8.18
N ASN A 363 -17.41 -20.00 -8.19
CA ASN A 363 -16.18 -20.62 -8.70
C ASN A 363 -15.54 -21.49 -7.59
N HIS A 364 -15.28 -20.89 -6.40
CA HIS A 364 -14.53 -21.54 -5.34
C HIS A 364 -15.19 -22.79 -4.76
N LYS A 365 -16.54 -22.82 -4.63
CA LYS A 365 -17.27 -23.97 -4.07
C LYS A 365 -16.96 -25.30 -4.76
N MET A 366 -16.58 -25.26 -6.04
CA MET A 366 -16.27 -26.44 -6.84
C MET A 366 -14.95 -27.09 -6.46
N PHE A 367 -14.03 -26.31 -5.87
CA PHE A 367 -12.68 -26.73 -5.48
C PHE A 367 -12.43 -26.58 -3.98
N CYS A 368 -13.43 -26.15 -3.22
CA CYS A 368 -13.28 -25.92 -1.78
C CYS A 368 -13.15 -27.23 -1.02
N GLU A 369 -12.00 -27.46 -0.39
CA GLU A 369 -11.73 -28.68 0.39
C GLU A 369 -12.76 -28.93 1.50
N LYS A 370 -13.31 -27.88 2.12
CA LYS A 370 -14.34 -28.01 3.15
C LYS A 370 -15.64 -28.59 2.60
N VAL A 371 -16.04 -28.15 1.40
CA VAL A 371 -17.23 -28.67 0.71
C VAL A 371 -16.99 -30.09 0.22
N TYR A 372 -15.78 -30.37 -0.27
CA TYR A 372 -15.41 -31.70 -0.77
C TYR A 372 -15.40 -32.75 0.34
N LYS A 373 -14.80 -32.40 1.50
CA LYS A 373 -14.81 -33.29 2.69
C LYS A 373 -16.21 -33.52 3.24
N GLY A 374 -17.12 -32.53 3.21
CA GLY A 374 -18.51 -32.68 3.58
C GLY A 374 -19.25 -33.69 2.70
N LYS A 375 -19.08 -33.59 1.38
CA LYS A 375 -19.70 -34.54 0.42
C LYS A 375 -19.17 -35.97 0.53
N GLN A 376 -17.88 -36.14 0.89
CA GLN A 376 -17.35 -37.49 1.16
C GLN A 376 -17.85 -38.04 2.50
N GLY A 377 -18.03 -37.19 3.49
CA GLY A 377 -18.64 -37.59 4.78
C GLY A 377 -20.09 -38.06 4.63
N GLU A 378 -20.89 -37.39 3.78
CA GLU A 378 -22.23 -37.82 3.45
C GLU A 378 -22.26 -39.12 2.64
N LYS A 379 -21.38 -39.29 1.65
CA LYS A 379 -21.24 -40.56 0.90
C LYS A 379 -20.80 -41.71 1.82
N ARG A 380 -19.90 -41.46 2.78
CA ARG A 380 -19.54 -42.50 3.79
C ARG A 380 -20.68 -42.82 4.77
N ARG A 381 -21.51 -41.85 5.13
CA ARG A 381 -22.71 -42.11 5.96
C ARG A 381 -23.78 -42.90 5.22
N CYS A 382 -23.95 -42.69 3.90
CA CYS A 382 -24.84 -43.53 3.10
C CYS A 382 -24.31 -44.95 2.91
N SER A 383 -22.98 -45.11 2.68
CA SER A 383 -22.38 -46.43 2.51
C SER A 383 -22.24 -47.25 3.83
N LEU A 384 -22.28 -46.56 4.98
CA LEU A 384 -22.25 -47.24 6.30
C LEU A 384 -23.62 -47.70 6.78
N ARG A 385 -24.72 -47.34 6.09
CA ARG A 385 -26.05 -47.90 6.37
C ARG A 385 -26.33 -49.23 5.66
N ASP A 386 -25.53 -49.56 4.64
CA ASP A 386 -25.73 -50.80 3.83
C ASP A 386 -24.72 -51.90 4.15
N SER A 387 -23.83 -51.73 5.15
CA SER A 387 -22.89 -52.77 5.56
C SER A 387 -22.80 -52.96 7.08
N ALA A 388 -23.94 -53.25 7.67
CA ALA A 388 -23.99 -53.84 9.01
C ALA A 388 -24.00 -55.36 8.90
N ALA A 389 -22.96 -55.96 8.38
CA ALA A 389 -22.67 -57.40 8.58
C ALA A 389 -21.20 -57.65 8.16
N SER A 390 -20.39 -57.84 9.15
CA SER A 390 -19.21 -58.69 9.24
C SER A 390 -18.03 -58.04 9.98
N LYS A 391 -17.79 -58.64 11.12
CA LYS A 391 -16.65 -58.41 12.02
C LYS A 391 -15.34 -58.91 11.37
N THR A 392 -14.19 -58.31 11.62
CA THR A 392 -13.12 -58.88 12.48
C THR A 392 -11.85 -58.04 12.39
N ILE A 393 -11.37 -57.64 13.52
CA ILE A 393 -10.08 -57.36 14.11
C ILE A 393 -8.80 -57.48 13.18
N VAL A 394 -7.97 -56.46 13.19
CA VAL A 394 -6.52 -56.57 13.52
C VAL A 394 -6.00 -55.20 13.96
N GLN A 395 -5.34 -55.17 15.12
CA GLN A 395 -4.50 -54.10 15.67
C GLN A 395 -3.17 -54.08 14.93
N ASN A 396 -2.55 -52.92 14.79
CA ASN A 396 -1.17 -52.64 15.24
C ASN A 396 -0.76 -51.19 15.02
N ASP A 397 -0.36 -50.61 16.04
CA ASP A 397 0.78 -49.81 16.50
C ASP A 397 1.65 -49.10 15.45
N GLY A 398 2.00 -47.85 15.79
CA GLY A 398 3.11 -47.15 15.16
C GLY A 398 3.16 -45.66 15.45
N ASN A 399 3.65 -45.36 16.61
CA ASN A 399 4.12 -44.09 17.17
C ASN A 399 5.17 -43.43 16.26
N THR A 400 5.18 -42.10 16.08
CA THR A 400 6.35 -41.20 16.19
C THR A 400 5.91 -39.73 16.00
N SER A 401 5.95 -39.01 17.02
CA SER A 401 6.79 -37.87 17.47
C SER A 401 6.80 -36.62 16.55
N SER A 402 6.21 -35.62 17.17
CA SER A 402 6.46 -34.17 17.06
C SER A 402 7.93 -33.82 16.88
N ASP A 403 8.20 -32.78 16.09
CA ASP A 403 9.13 -31.75 16.52
C ASP A 403 8.82 -30.42 15.82
N GLY A 404 8.83 -29.36 16.63
CA GLY A 404 8.54 -28.00 16.26
C GLY A 404 9.72 -27.28 15.59
N ILE A 405 9.39 -26.25 14.87
CA ILE A 405 10.37 -25.23 14.51
C ILE A 405 9.76 -23.87 14.86
N ILE A 406 10.16 -23.35 16.03
CA ILE A 406 10.16 -21.93 16.36
C ILE A 406 11.52 -21.40 15.94
N ARG A 407 11.58 -20.54 14.96
CA ARG A 407 12.69 -19.63 14.54
C ARG A 407 12.05 -18.65 13.56
N ASP A 408 12.28 -17.35 13.49
CA ASP A 408 13.31 -16.45 13.96
C ASP A 408 12.73 -15.02 13.87
N GLU A 409 12.41 -14.37 14.96
CA GLU A 409 12.22 -12.91 15.01
C GLU A 409 13.53 -12.15 15.36
N GLN A 410 14.53 -12.84 15.88
CA GLN A 410 15.80 -12.22 16.30
C GLN A 410 16.81 -11.97 15.16
N SER A 411 16.52 -12.40 13.93
CA SER A 411 17.41 -12.19 12.78
C SER A 411 17.28 -10.82 12.12
N LYS A 412 16.15 -10.14 12.30
CA LYS A 412 15.89 -8.84 11.65
C LYS A 412 16.67 -7.69 12.31
N ASP A 413 16.77 -7.68 13.64
CA ASP A 413 17.46 -6.60 14.36
C ASP A 413 18.99 -6.59 14.09
N LYS A 414 19.61 -7.75 13.99
CA LYS A 414 21.05 -7.84 13.70
C LYS A 414 21.45 -7.41 12.28
N HIS A 415 20.51 -7.44 11.34
CA HIS A 415 20.80 -6.99 9.96
C HIS A 415 20.72 -5.46 9.84
N VAL A 416 19.80 -4.85 10.56
CA VAL A 416 19.64 -3.37 10.63
C VAL A 416 20.83 -2.73 11.34
N GLU A 417 21.32 -3.32 12.44
CA GLU A 417 22.53 -2.84 13.14
C GLU A 417 23.80 -2.98 12.31
N LYS A 418 23.95 -4.07 11.54
CA LYS A 418 25.09 -4.23 10.62
C LYS A 418 25.08 -3.22 9.47
N VAL A 419 23.92 -2.87 8.95
CA VAL A 419 23.78 -1.87 7.88
C VAL A 419 24.00 -0.46 8.43
N ALA A 420 23.51 -0.15 9.64
CA ALA A 420 23.79 1.10 10.32
C ALA A 420 25.28 1.30 10.62
N SER A 421 25.97 0.26 11.05
CA SER A 421 27.43 0.27 11.26
C SER A 421 28.20 0.45 9.94
N ALA A 422 27.78 -0.23 8.86
CA ALA A 422 28.40 -0.10 7.55
C ALA A 422 28.19 1.29 6.91
N LEU A 423 27.09 1.96 7.22
CA LEU A 423 26.82 3.35 6.78
C LEU A 423 27.60 4.37 7.59
N ALA A 424 27.91 4.09 8.86
CA ALA A 424 28.74 4.97 9.71
C ALA A 424 30.24 4.88 9.35
N ASP A 425 30.69 3.75 8.77
CA ASP A 425 32.10 3.54 8.39
C ASP A 425 32.45 4.03 6.98
N ILE A 426 31.49 4.52 6.21
CA ILE A 426 31.76 5.16 4.91
C ILE A 426 32.26 6.60 5.17
N LYS A 427 33.47 6.73 5.69
CA LYS A 427 34.27 7.94 5.58
C LYS A 427 34.79 7.97 4.14
N PHE A 428 34.24 8.89 3.36
CA PHE A 428 34.72 9.18 2.01
C PHE A 428 36.14 9.74 2.06
N THR A 429 37.06 9.06 1.44
CA THR A 429 38.31 9.63 0.88
C THR A 429 37.99 10.23 -0.47
#